data_ef5e2c967c094b252c84d648496dacf4
#
_entry.id   ef5e2c967c094b252c84d648496dacf4
#
_cell.length_a   1.000
_cell.length_b   1.000
_cell.length_c   1.000
_cell.angle_alpha   90.00
_cell.angle_beta   90.00
_cell.angle_gamma   90.00
#
_symmetry.space_group_name_H-M   'P 1'
#
loop_
_entity.id
_entity.type
_entity.pdbx_description
1 polymer ?
#
loop_
_entity_poly.entity_id
_entity_poly.type
_entity_poly.pdbx_seq_one_letter_code
_entity_poly.pdbx_strand_id
1 'polypeptide(L)'
;MVHQYKLNGYNIVLDSESGCVHTVDDVAYDVIELYQNTPREEIVDIITKRHGVTPEDVEETLSDIDTLKDEHQLFTRDLFAGQAELFKERQSVVKAICLHVAHACNMTCGYCFAGEGEYHGEKALMSYETGKRALDWLIENSGTRRNLEVDFFGGEPLLNFDVVKKLVAYGRSREKECNKNFRFTLTTNGVLLNDEVIEFANKEMSNVVISLDGRKSVNDNMRKTHEGGGTYDAILPAFRKLAESRNQQNYYVRGTYTHYNTDFASDIIHMADLGFKELSIEPVVAPPEAPYALQESDIPKLLSEYERLATEMLERKREGKGRDFTFYHYMIDLTGGPCIVKRISGCGVGTEY
;
A
#
# COMPACT_ATOMS: atom_id res chain seq x y z
N MET A 1 4.29 0.29 -22.72
CA MET A 1 5.18 -0.91 -22.65
C MET A 1 4.32 -2.13 -22.36
N VAL A 2 4.48 -3.22 -23.13
CA VAL A 2 3.78 -4.49 -22.88
C VAL A 2 4.67 -5.39 -22.02
N HIS A 3 4.10 -5.92 -20.95
CA HIS A 3 4.75 -6.83 -20.01
C HIS A 3 3.99 -8.16 -20.00
N GLN A 4 4.70 -9.26 -20.25
CA GLN A 4 4.15 -10.60 -20.30
C GLN A 4 4.73 -11.47 -19.19
N TYR A 5 3.86 -12.23 -18.51
CA TYR A 5 4.27 -13.18 -17.49
C TYR A 5 3.23 -14.29 -17.29
N LYS A 6 3.67 -15.39 -16.69
CA LYS A 6 2.78 -16.53 -16.37
C LYS A 6 2.63 -16.62 -14.85
N LEU A 7 1.37 -16.72 -14.39
CA LEU A 7 1.06 -16.77 -12.97
C LEU A 7 -0.20 -17.63 -12.75
N ASN A 8 -0.15 -18.56 -11.80
CA ASN A 8 -1.27 -19.42 -11.42
C ASN A 8 -1.96 -20.12 -12.62
N GLY A 9 -1.18 -20.53 -13.63
CA GLY A 9 -1.69 -21.20 -14.84
C GLY A 9 -2.30 -20.28 -15.88
N TYR A 10 -2.20 -18.96 -15.71
CA TYR A 10 -2.64 -17.97 -16.70
C TYR A 10 -1.46 -17.34 -17.42
N ASN A 11 -1.60 -17.12 -18.71
CA ASN A 11 -0.74 -16.23 -19.46
C ASN A 11 -1.31 -14.82 -19.35
N ILE A 12 -0.56 -13.91 -18.74
CA ILE A 12 -1.02 -12.55 -18.46
C ILE A 12 -0.20 -11.57 -19.28
N VAL A 13 -0.90 -10.64 -19.91
CA VAL A 13 -0.33 -9.55 -20.71
C VAL A 13 -0.83 -8.23 -20.14
N LEU A 14 0.09 -7.40 -19.67
CA LEU A 14 -0.20 -6.07 -19.15
C LEU A 14 0.34 -5.02 -20.12
N ASP A 15 -0.52 -4.17 -20.65
CA ASP A 15 -0.09 -2.93 -21.29
C ASP A 15 -0.05 -1.80 -20.26
N SER A 16 1.15 -1.39 -19.86
CA SER A 16 1.35 -0.39 -18.82
C SER A 16 0.88 1.01 -19.21
N GLU A 17 0.74 1.31 -20.50
CA GLU A 17 0.33 2.65 -20.95
C GLU A 17 -1.19 2.81 -20.96
N SER A 18 -1.93 1.77 -21.30
CA SER A 18 -3.40 1.77 -21.20
C SER A 18 -3.90 1.32 -19.83
N GLY A 19 -3.10 0.50 -19.12
CA GLY A 19 -3.50 -0.19 -17.90
C GLY A 19 -4.35 -1.44 -18.16
N CYS A 20 -4.51 -1.85 -19.41
CA CYS A 20 -5.27 -3.05 -19.77
C CYS A 20 -4.51 -4.32 -19.40
N VAL A 21 -5.24 -5.29 -18.86
CA VAL A 21 -4.73 -6.62 -18.52
C VAL A 21 -5.52 -7.65 -19.31
N HIS A 22 -4.81 -8.46 -20.09
CA HIS A 22 -5.39 -9.54 -20.87
C HIS A 22 -4.93 -10.89 -20.34
N THR A 23 -5.83 -11.86 -20.34
CA THR A 23 -5.48 -13.27 -20.20
C THR A 23 -5.64 -13.93 -21.55
N VAL A 24 -4.60 -14.59 -22.03
CA VAL A 24 -4.52 -15.13 -23.39
C VAL A 24 -4.10 -16.60 -23.37
N ASP A 25 -4.32 -17.31 -24.44
CA ASP A 25 -3.80 -18.65 -24.65
C ASP A 25 -2.29 -18.64 -24.99
N ASP A 26 -1.69 -19.82 -25.14
CA ASP A 26 -0.26 -19.93 -25.44
C ASP A 26 0.10 -19.41 -26.83
N VAL A 27 -0.81 -19.51 -27.80
CA VAL A 27 -0.60 -19.02 -29.19
C VAL A 27 -0.55 -17.49 -29.17
N ALA A 28 -1.57 -16.84 -28.63
CA ALA A 28 -1.62 -15.38 -28.54
C ALA A 28 -0.49 -14.82 -27.69
N TYR A 29 -0.08 -15.53 -26.62
CA TYR A 29 1.05 -15.12 -25.79
C TYR A 29 2.34 -15.02 -26.58
N ASP A 30 2.67 -16.06 -27.36
CA ASP A 30 3.87 -16.10 -28.18
C ASP A 30 3.80 -15.17 -29.39
N VAL A 31 2.59 -14.97 -29.98
CA VAL A 31 2.37 -13.96 -31.05
C VAL A 31 2.66 -12.56 -30.52
N ILE A 32 2.15 -12.21 -29.32
CA ILE A 32 2.37 -10.89 -28.71
C ILE A 32 3.85 -10.63 -28.44
N GLU A 33 4.62 -11.65 -28.03
CA GLU A 33 6.07 -11.55 -27.83
C GLU A 33 6.80 -11.12 -29.11
N LEU A 34 6.38 -11.64 -30.24
CA LEU A 34 7.02 -11.41 -31.55
C LEU A 34 6.49 -10.16 -32.27
N TYR A 35 5.27 -9.72 -31.94
CA TYR A 35 4.47 -8.78 -32.72
C TYR A 35 5.18 -7.48 -33.14
N GLN A 36 5.99 -6.89 -32.25
CA GLN A 36 6.63 -5.59 -32.53
C GLN A 36 7.90 -5.67 -33.36
N ASN A 37 8.60 -6.80 -33.32
CA ASN A 37 9.99 -6.89 -33.79
C ASN A 37 10.16 -7.92 -34.94
N THR A 38 9.09 -8.62 -35.31
CA THR A 38 9.14 -9.71 -36.30
C THR A 38 8.13 -9.44 -37.45
N PRO A 39 8.50 -9.62 -38.69
CA PRO A 39 7.56 -9.52 -39.81
C PRO A 39 6.39 -10.50 -39.66
N ARG A 40 5.17 -10.07 -40.07
CA ARG A 40 3.94 -10.86 -39.93
C ARG A 40 4.06 -12.27 -40.51
N GLU A 41 4.60 -12.38 -41.73
CA GLU A 41 4.78 -13.68 -42.42
C GLU A 41 5.70 -14.61 -41.61
N GLU A 42 6.76 -14.07 -40.99
CA GLU A 42 7.68 -14.84 -40.16
C GLU A 42 7.04 -15.27 -38.85
N ILE A 43 6.18 -14.43 -38.26
CA ILE A 43 5.40 -14.78 -37.05
C ILE A 43 4.52 -15.99 -37.37
N VAL A 44 3.78 -15.96 -38.50
CA VAL A 44 2.92 -17.07 -38.95
C VAL A 44 3.73 -18.36 -39.05
N ASP A 45 4.88 -18.31 -39.72
CA ASP A 45 5.74 -19.48 -39.88
C ASP A 45 6.27 -20.05 -38.55
N ILE A 46 6.71 -19.16 -37.63
CA ILE A 46 7.27 -19.55 -36.31
C ILE A 46 6.16 -20.19 -35.48
N ILE A 47 5.03 -19.53 -35.35
CA ILE A 47 3.94 -19.92 -34.44
C ILE A 47 3.26 -21.21 -34.94
N THR A 48 2.99 -21.32 -36.24
CA THR A 48 2.47 -22.54 -36.84
C THR A 48 3.34 -23.76 -36.53
N LYS A 49 4.68 -23.62 -36.64
CA LYS A 49 5.62 -24.68 -36.32
C LYS A 49 5.70 -24.97 -34.81
N ARG A 50 5.64 -23.93 -33.97
CA ARG A 50 5.78 -24.04 -32.51
C ARG A 50 4.58 -24.72 -31.88
N HIS A 51 3.36 -24.33 -32.27
CA HIS A 51 2.11 -24.76 -31.66
C HIS A 51 1.34 -25.82 -32.47
N GLY A 52 1.73 -26.09 -33.72
CA GLY A 52 1.01 -27.04 -34.55
C GLY A 52 -0.39 -26.57 -34.98
N VAL A 53 -0.63 -25.28 -34.97
CA VAL A 53 -1.87 -24.63 -35.40
C VAL A 53 -1.80 -24.29 -36.89
N THR A 54 -2.93 -23.93 -37.53
CA THR A 54 -2.94 -23.54 -38.92
C THR A 54 -2.44 -22.11 -39.11
N PRO A 55 -1.93 -21.75 -40.32
CA PRO A 55 -1.60 -20.36 -40.64
C PRO A 55 -2.80 -19.41 -40.47
N GLU A 56 -4.00 -19.88 -40.76
CA GLU A 56 -5.26 -19.15 -40.63
C GLU A 56 -5.56 -18.79 -39.17
N ASP A 57 -5.33 -19.71 -38.23
CA ASP A 57 -5.51 -19.47 -36.77
C ASP A 57 -4.55 -18.38 -36.30
N VAL A 58 -3.30 -18.39 -36.78
CA VAL A 58 -2.30 -17.36 -36.42
C VAL A 58 -2.67 -16.01 -36.99
N GLU A 59 -3.17 -15.95 -38.23
CA GLU A 59 -3.64 -14.71 -38.86
C GLU A 59 -4.87 -14.14 -38.16
N GLU A 60 -5.79 -14.96 -37.67
CA GLU A 60 -6.92 -14.53 -36.86
C GLU A 60 -6.42 -13.91 -35.56
N THR A 61 -5.50 -14.58 -34.84
CA THR A 61 -4.86 -14.05 -33.61
C THR A 61 -4.16 -12.71 -33.87
N LEU A 62 -3.43 -12.57 -34.99
CA LEU A 62 -2.80 -11.30 -35.36
C LEU A 62 -3.82 -10.20 -35.64
N SER A 63 -4.95 -10.53 -36.24
CA SER A 63 -6.05 -9.59 -36.50
C SER A 63 -6.72 -9.13 -35.21
N ASP A 64 -6.88 -10.02 -34.22
CA ASP A 64 -7.40 -9.67 -32.90
C ASP A 64 -6.44 -8.72 -32.17
N ILE A 65 -5.13 -8.98 -32.24
CA ILE A 65 -4.09 -8.11 -31.69
C ILE A 65 -4.09 -6.74 -32.38
N ASP A 66 -4.24 -6.69 -33.71
CA ASP A 66 -4.37 -5.43 -34.45
C ASP A 66 -5.59 -4.63 -33.95
N THR A 67 -6.72 -5.30 -33.71
CA THR A 67 -7.94 -4.69 -33.16
C THR A 67 -7.68 -4.10 -31.76
N LEU A 68 -7.09 -4.86 -30.85
CA LEU A 68 -6.75 -4.37 -29.51
C LEU A 68 -5.79 -3.17 -29.55
N LYS A 69 -4.88 -3.15 -30.52
CA LYS A 69 -3.96 -2.03 -30.73
C LYS A 69 -4.69 -0.78 -31.24
N ASP A 70 -5.60 -0.93 -32.20
CA ASP A 70 -6.40 0.18 -32.73
C ASP A 70 -7.36 0.75 -31.68
N GLU A 71 -7.85 -0.09 -30.77
CA GLU A 71 -8.67 0.29 -29.62
C GLU A 71 -7.85 0.85 -28.43
N HIS A 72 -6.53 0.95 -28.57
CA HIS A 72 -5.62 1.43 -27.52
C HIS A 72 -5.65 0.57 -26.23
N GLN A 73 -5.85 -0.73 -26.37
CA GLN A 73 -5.85 -1.70 -25.28
C GLN A 73 -4.56 -2.53 -25.21
N LEU A 74 -3.79 -2.57 -26.31
CA LEU A 74 -2.51 -3.28 -26.39
C LEU A 74 -1.54 -2.50 -27.29
N PHE A 75 -0.25 -2.54 -26.96
CA PHE A 75 0.80 -1.75 -27.63
C PHE A 75 0.52 -0.25 -27.70
N THR A 76 -0.14 0.26 -26.67
CA THR A 76 -0.52 1.67 -26.55
C THR A 76 0.70 2.56 -26.53
N ARG A 77 0.61 3.68 -27.22
CA ARG A 77 1.68 4.69 -27.25
C ARG A 77 1.73 5.44 -25.92
N ASP A 78 2.94 5.62 -25.41
CA ASP A 78 3.18 6.51 -24.28
C ASP A 78 2.89 7.98 -24.67
N LEU A 79 1.77 8.51 -24.20
CA LEU A 79 1.35 9.90 -24.47
C LEU A 79 2.23 10.94 -23.74
N PHE A 80 2.97 10.51 -22.70
CA PHE A 80 3.82 11.37 -21.90
C PHE A 80 5.31 11.19 -22.19
N ALA A 81 5.65 10.43 -23.24
CA ALA A 81 7.05 10.28 -23.68
C ALA A 81 7.67 11.65 -23.96
N GLY A 82 8.77 11.97 -23.29
CA GLY A 82 9.48 13.24 -23.45
C GLY A 82 8.80 14.46 -22.80
N GLN A 83 7.62 14.32 -22.20
CA GLN A 83 6.90 15.43 -21.56
C GLN A 83 7.26 15.64 -20.08
N ALA A 84 8.03 14.72 -19.47
CA ALA A 84 8.40 14.81 -18.05
C ALA A 84 9.08 16.15 -17.71
N GLU A 85 9.90 16.70 -18.61
CA GLU A 85 10.57 17.99 -18.42
C GLU A 85 9.61 19.16 -18.24
N LEU A 86 8.45 19.15 -18.93
CA LEU A 86 7.43 20.20 -18.83
C LEU A 86 6.80 20.28 -17.43
N PHE A 87 6.88 19.21 -16.66
CA PHE A 87 6.30 19.14 -15.32
C PHE A 87 7.32 19.42 -14.21
N LYS A 88 8.62 19.53 -14.51
CA LYS A 88 9.66 19.82 -13.52
C LYS A 88 9.51 21.21 -12.90
N GLU A 89 9.05 22.18 -13.66
CA GLU A 89 8.88 23.57 -13.22
C GLU A 89 7.49 23.85 -12.61
N ARG A 90 6.67 22.82 -12.42
CA ARG A 90 5.36 23.03 -11.79
C ARG A 90 5.50 23.53 -10.37
N GLN A 91 4.58 24.41 -9.94
CA GLN A 91 4.47 24.76 -8.53
C GLN A 91 4.02 23.55 -7.72
N SER A 92 4.79 23.20 -6.70
CA SER A 92 4.40 22.16 -5.74
C SER A 92 3.32 22.71 -4.81
N VAL A 93 2.24 21.96 -4.65
CA VAL A 93 1.15 22.26 -3.73
C VAL A 93 1.16 21.19 -2.64
N VAL A 94 1.33 21.59 -1.40
CA VAL A 94 1.36 20.67 -0.27
C VAL A 94 -0.02 20.08 -0.06
N LYS A 95 -0.10 18.76 0.03
CA LYS A 95 -1.36 18.03 0.22
C LYS A 95 -1.45 17.31 1.56
N ALA A 96 -0.31 16.94 2.15
CA ALA A 96 -0.27 16.11 3.33
C ALA A 96 0.93 16.46 4.23
N ILE A 97 0.74 16.29 5.54
CA ILE A 97 1.82 16.30 6.54
C ILE A 97 1.69 15.11 7.47
N CYS A 98 2.83 14.57 7.87
CA CYS A 98 2.95 13.58 8.93
C CYS A 98 3.47 14.27 10.20
N LEU A 99 2.65 14.33 11.24
CA LEU A 99 3.01 14.95 12.51
C LEU A 99 3.51 13.90 13.50
N HIS A 100 4.80 13.88 13.76
CA HIS A 100 5.39 13.07 14.82
C HIS A 100 5.08 13.71 16.18
N VAL A 101 3.86 13.47 16.68
CA VAL A 101 3.37 14.11 17.89
C VAL A 101 4.05 13.60 19.17
N ALA A 102 4.71 12.44 19.09
CA ALA A 102 5.47 11.87 20.19
C ALA A 102 6.80 11.28 19.69
N HIS A 103 7.93 11.81 20.18
CA HIS A 103 9.25 11.18 20.09
C HIS A 103 9.49 10.30 21.33
N ALA A 104 8.54 9.40 21.57
CA ALA A 104 8.56 8.38 22.61
C ALA A 104 7.61 7.25 22.23
N CYS A 105 7.89 6.05 22.69
CA CYS A 105 7.01 4.90 22.50
C CYS A 105 6.91 4.10 23.80
N ASN A 106 5.81 3.43 24.03
CA ASN A 106 5.57 2.49 25.11
C ASN A 106 5.90 1.03 24.75
N MET A 107 6.57 0.83 23.60
CA MET A 107 7.03 -0.46 23.10
C MET A 107 8.48 -0.39 22.59
N THR A 108 9.13 -1.57 22.51
CA THR A 108 10.50 -1.76 22.00
C THR A 108 10.49 -2.75 20.84
N CYS A 109 9.96 -2.34 19.69
CA CYS A 109 9.91 -3.24 18.51
C CYS A 109 11.30 -3.46 17.94
N GLY A 110 11.68 -4.73 17.72
CA GLY A 110 13.03 -5.10 17.28
C GLY A 110 13.45 -4.53 15.92
N TYR A 111 12.50 -4.23 15.03
CA TYR A 111 12.74 -3.61 13.72
C TYR A 111 12.45 -2.11 13.67
N CYS A 112 12.27 -1.45 14.81
CA CYS A 112 11.82 -0.06 14.83
C CYS A 112 12.83 0.89 14.18
N PHE A 113 12.49 1.44 13.02
CA PHE A 113 13.32 2.43 12.32
C PHE A 113 13.43 3.76 13.06
N ALA A 114 12.47 4.03 13.96
CA ALA A 114 12.44 5.24 14.77
C ALA A 114 13.22 5.12 16.10
N GLY A 115 13.94 4.01 16.34
CA GLY A 115 14.71 3.83 17.58
C GLY A 115 13.85 4.04 18.83
N GLU A 116 12.83 3.20 19.05
CA GLU A 116 11.85 3.34 20.14
C GLU A 116 11.06 4.67 20.11
N GLY A 117 10.99 5.29 18.93
CA GLY A 117 10.26 6.53 18.71
C GLY A 117 11.08 7.81 18.87
N GLU A 118 12.36 7.71 19.26
CA GLU A 118 13.23 8.87 19.48
C GLU A 118 13.78 9.48 18.18
N TYR A 119 13.78 8.74 17.06
CA TYR A 119 14.33 9.16 15.77
C TYR A 119 15.78 9.64 15.88
N HIS A 120 16.59 8.98 16.74
CA HIS A 120 17.98 9.36 17.08
C HIS A 120 18.12 10.75 17.73
N GLY A 121 17.05 11.29 18.28
CA GLY A 121 16.99 12.56 19.01
C GLY A 121 16.64 12.38 20.48
N GLU A 122 16.05 13.41 21.06
CA GLU A 122 15.58 13.39 22.45
C GLU A 122 14.14 12.90 22.56
N LYS A 123 13.80 12.21 23.65
CA LYS A 123 12.42 11.92 24.03
C LYS A 123 11.66 13.22 24.24
N ALA A 124 10.64 13.46 23.43
CA ALA A 124 9.86 14.68 23.51
C ALA A 124 8.41 14.44 23.08
N LEU A 125 7.50 15.27 23.57
CA LEU A 125 6.13 15.36 23.08
C LEU A 125 5.94 16.69 22.38
N MET A 126 5.29 16.68 21.21
CA MET A 126 5.00 17.89 20.46
C MET A 126 4.09 18.82 21.26
N SER A 127 4.44 20.11 21.33
CA SER A 127 3.54 21.11 21.91
C SER A 127 2.34 21.39 20.98
N TYR A 128 1.23 21.83 21.56
CA TYR A 128 0.08 22.26 20.78
C TYR A 128 0.46 23.39 19.78
N GLU A 129 1.27 24.34 20.21
CA GLU A 129 1.72 25.47 19.40
C GLU A 129 2.55 25.03 18.19
N THR A 130 3.37 24.00 18.34
CA THR A 130 4.15 23.44 17.21
C THR A 130 3.23 22.78 16.21
N GLY A 131 2.32 21.92 16.65
CA GLY A 131 1.36 21.26 15.78
C GLY A 131 0.41 22.25 15.11
N LYS A 132 -0.04 23.28 15.84
CA LYS A 132 -0.87 24.36 15.29
C LYS A 132 -0.15 25.08 14.15
N ARG A 133 1.12 25.46 14.34
CA ARG A 133 1.92 26.09 13.28
C ARG A 133 2.09 25.19 12.06
N ALA A 134 2.24 23.88 12.25
CA ALA A 134 2.31 22.94 11.16
C ALA A 134 1.00 22.88 10.36
N LEU A 135 -0.16 22.92 11.02
CA LEU A 135 -1.46 22.98 10.34
C LEU A 135 -1.66 24.31 9.60
N ASP A 136 -1.26 25.44 10.19
CA ASP A 136 -1.30 26.76 9.53
C ASP A 136 -0.40 26.75 8.29
N TRP A 137 0.81 26.22 8.40
CA TRP A 137 1.74 26.07 7.28
C TRP A 137 1.17 25.20 6.15
N LEU A 138 0.52 24.07 6.49
CA LEU A 138 -0.15 23.23 5.50
C LEU A 138 -1.26 23.98 4.77
N ILE A 139 -2.08 24.75 5.48
CA ILE A 139 -3.12 25.60 4.87
C ILE A 139 -2.50 26.61 3.90
N GLU A 140 -1.48 27.33 4.33
CA GLU A 140 -0.81 28.39 3.54
C GLU A 140 -0.15 27.83 2.27
N ASN A 141 0.44 26.63 2.34
CA ASN A 141 1.16 26.02 1.23
C ASN A 141 0.33 25.06 0.37
N SER A 142 -0.96 24.94 0.64
CA SER A 142 -1.86 24.03 -0.08
C SER A 142 -2.60 24.68 -1.27
N GLY A 143 -2.36 25.97 -1.54
CA GLY A 143 -2.99 26.69 -2.65
C GLY A 143 -4.51 26.52 -2.67
N THR A 144 -5.06 26.19 -3.82
CA THR A 144 -6.51 25.93 -4.02
C THR A 144 -6.95 24.54 -3.63
N ARG A 145 -6.02 23.65 -3.21
CA ARG A 145 -6.35 22.29 -2.82
C ARG A 145 -7.27 22.28 -1.60
N ARG A 146 -8.45 21.65 -1.72
CA ARG A 146 -9.43 21.61 -0.65
C ARG A 146 -9.14 20.51 0.36
N ASN A 147 -8.86 19.27 -0.10
CA ASN A 147 -8.64 18.13 0.78
C ASN A 147 -7.17 18.08 1.21
N LEU A 148 -6.95 18.14 2.51
CA LEU A 148 -5.64 18.09 3.15
C LEU A 148 -5.56 16.88 4.07
N GLU A 149 -4.42 16.20 4.08
CA GLU A 149 -4.21 15.00 4.87
C GLU A 149 -3.23 15.28 6.01
N VAL A 150 -3.56 14.82 7.19
CA VAL A 150 -2.73 14.93 8.38
C VAL A 150 -2.67 13.57 9.06
N ASP A 151 -1.49 12.97 9.10
CA ASP A 151 -1.26 11.73 9.82
C ASP A 151 -0.61 12.01 11.17
N PHE A 152 -1.26 11.57 12.25
CA PHE A 152 -0.70 11.59 13.60
C PHE A 152 0.12 10.33 13.78
N PHE A 153 1.43 10.52 13.89
CA PHE A 153 2.44 9.48 13.91
C PHE A 153 3.49 9.75 15.03
N GLY A 154 4.62 9.06 14.93
CA GLY A 154 5.77 9.23 15.82
C GLY A 154 6.23 7.89 16.39
N GLY A 155 6.61 7.84 17.67
CA GLY A 155 6.78 6.60 18.39
C GLY A 155 5.42 5.96 18.67
N GLU A 156 4.65 6.55 19.61
CA GLU A 156 3.25 6.22 19.83
C GLU A 156 2.45 7.51 20.04
N PRO A 157 1.61 7.91 19.08
CA PRO A 157 0.89 9.18 19.14
C PRO A 157 -0.11 9.28 20.30
N LEU A 158 -0.63 8.16 20.79
CA LEU A 158 -1.55 8.15 21.92
C LEU A 158 -0.89 8.55 23.25
N LEU A 159 0.45 8.58 23.34
CA LEU A 159 1.15 9.21 24.47
C LEU A 159 0.92 10.72 24.54
N ASN A 160 0.52 11.34 23.44
CA ASN A 160 0.21 12.77 23.34
C ASN A 160 -1.23 13.02 22.87
N PHE A 161 -2.15 12.16 23.25
CA PHE A 161 -3.53 12.16 22.76
C PHE A 161 -4.27 13.48 23.01
N ASP A 162 -4.01 14.17 24.13
CA ASP A 162 -4.61 15.47 24.40
C ASP A 162 -4.22 16.55 23.38
N VAL A 163 -2.99 16.51 22.90
CA VAL A 163 -2.55 17.41 21.83
C VAL A 163 -3.19 17.01 20.51
N VAL A 164 -3.30 15.72 20.21
CA VAL A 164 -4.03 15.23 19.02
C VAL A 164 -5.47 15.75 19.00
N LYS A 165 -6.20 15.61 20.12
CA LYS A 165 -7.58 16.13 20.24
C LYS A 165 -7.66 17.63 19.97
N LYS A 166 -6.74 18.42 20.52
CA LYS A 166 -6.67 19.87 20.34
C LYS A 166 -6.35 20.27 18.89
N LEU A 167 -5.43 19.57 18.25
CA LEU A 167 -5.05 19.82 16.85
C LEU A 167 -6.19 19.48 15.89
N VAL A 168 -6.90 18.38 16.11
CA VAL A 168 -8.09 18.04 15.33
C VAL A 168 -9.16 19.12 15.48
N ALA A 169 -9.47 19.53 16.70
CA ALA A 169 -10.44 20.61 16.95
C ALA A 169 -10.02 21.93 16.28
N TYR A 170 -8.74 22.26 16.33
CA TYR A 170 -8.18 23.42 15.64
C TYR A 170 -8.36 23.31 14.11
N GLY A 171 -7.94 22.20 13.51
CA GLY A 171 -8.10 21.98 12.06
C GLY A 171 -9.55 22.13 11.62
N ARG A 172 -10.50 21.48 12.33
CA ARG A 172 -11.94 21.60 12.07
C ARG A 172 -12.43 23.05 12.14
N SER A 173 -11.94 23.85 13.09
CA SER A 173 -12.31 25.26 13.23
C SER A 173 -11.89 26.11 12.03
N ARG A 174 -10.79 25.73 11.33
CA ARG A 174 -10.23 26.45 10.19
C ARG A 174 -10.86 26.06 8.84
N GLU A 175 -11.54 24.91 8.75
CA GLU A 175 -12.02 24.34 7.48
C GLU A 175 -12.91 25.30 6.70
N LYS A 176 -13.88 25.92 7.36
CA LYS A 176 -14.85 26.82 6.69
C LYS A 176 -14.19 28.12 6.23
N GLU A 177 -13.36 28.73 7.06
CA GLU A 177 -12.68 29.99 6.79
C GLU A 177 -11.70 29.88 5.61
N CYS A 178 -10.92 28.78 5.60
CA CYS A 178 -9.89 28.55 4.59
C CYS A 178 -10.37 27.74 3.38
N ASN A 179 -11.64 27.33 3.33
CA ASN A 179 -12.20 26.42 2.32
C ASN A 179 -11.38 25.13 2.20
N LYS A 180 -11.04 24.54 3.34
CA LYS A 180 -10.30 23.28 3.43
C LYS A 180 -11.18 22.17 4.01
N ASN A 181 -10.75 20.93 3.86
CA ASN A 181 -11.34 19.74 4.44
C ASN A 181 -10.20 18.83 4.89
N PHE A 182 -10.01 18.70 6.19
CA PHE A 182 -8.97 17.87 6.76
C PHE A 182 -9.40 16.41 6.85
N ARG A 183 -8.53 15.53 6.36
CA ARG A 183 -8.62 14.09 6.54
C ARG A 183 -7.53 13.68 7.53
N PHE A 184 -7.94 13.40 8.76
CA PHE A 184 -7.04 12.98 9.81
C PHE A 184 -6.87 11.46 9.81
N THR A 185 -5.63 11.02 9.95
CA THR A 185 -5.26 9.61 10.15
C THR A 185 -4.53 9.48 11.49
N LEU A 186 -4.74 8.36 12.16
CA LEU A 186 -4.04 7.99 13.39
C LEU A 186 -3.36 6.64 13.17
N THR A 187 -2.05 6.57 13.38
CA THR A 187 -1.28 5.32 13.34
C THR A 187 -0.86 4.93 14.75
N THR A 188 -1.32 3.78 15.26
CA THR A 188 -1.07 3.39 16.66
C THR A 188 -0.64 1.92 16.80
N ASN A 189 0.19 1.66 17.82
CA ASN A 189 0.53 0.31 18.23
C ASN A 189 -0.57 -0.39 19.08
N GLY A 190 -1.59 0.36 19.47
CA GLY A 190 -2.80 -0.15 20.11
C GLY A 190 -2.74 -0.37 21.62
N VAL A 191 -1.59 -0.29 22.26
CA VAL A 191 -1.48 -0.54 23.71
C VAL A 191 -2.32 0.45 24.54
N LEU A 192 -2.47 1.68 24.05
CA LEU A 192 -3.28 2.74 24.70
C LEU A 192 -4.67 2.91 24.06
N LEU A 193 -5.05 2.03 23.13
CA LEU A 193 -6.34 2.10 22.44
C LEU A 193 -7.47 1.64 23.35
N ASN A 194 -8.14 2.58 23.98
CA ASN A 194 -9.29 2.38 24.86
C ASN A 194 -10.58 2.91 24.25
N ASP A 195 -11.69 2.84 24.98
CA ASP A 195 -13.01 3.24 24.50
C ASP A 195 -13.09 4.73 24.13
N GLU A 196 -12.45 5.61 24.91
CA GLU A 196 -12.37 7.05 24.62
C GLU A 196 -11.68 7.31 23.29
N VAL A 197 -10.56 6.62 23.05
CA VAL A 197 -9.79 6.77 21.81
C VAL A 197 -10.58 6.22 20.61
N ILE A 198 -11.23 5.08 20.77
CA ILE A 198 -12.08 4.47 19.71
C ILE A 198 -13.23 5.40 19.35
N GLU A 199 -13.95 5.94 20.32
CA GLU A 199 -15.06 6.88 20.10
C GLU A 199 -14.58 8.14 19.36
N PHE A 200 -13.47 8.73 19.84
CA PHE A 200 -12.87 9.89 19.17
C PHE A 200 -12.42 9.57 17.74
N ALA A 201 -11.76 8.43 17.54
CA ALA A 201 -11.29 8.01 16.22
C ALA A 201 -12.46 7.77 15.25
N ASN A 202 -13.54 7.17 15.70
CA ASN A 202 -14.74 6.96 14.88
C ASN A 202 -15.39 8.25 14.45
N LYS A 203 -15.34 9.29 15.29
CA LYS A 203 -15.93 10.60 15.00
C LYS A 203 -15.05 11.46 14.11
N GLU A 204 -13.74 11.50 14.37
CA GLU A 204 -12.85 12.53 13.82
C GLU A 204 -11.84 12.00 12.79
N MET A 205 -11.45 10.72 12.88
CA MET A 205 -10.43 10.15 12.00
C MET A 205 -11.03 9.59 10.73
N SER A 206 -10.55 10.07 9.59
CA SER A 206 -10.90 9.52 8.28
C SER A 206 -10.35 8.11 8.10
N ASN A 207 -9.22 7.80 8.74
CA ASN A 207 -8.61 6.48 8.72
C ASN A 207 -7.87 6.20 10.04
N VAL A 208 -7.74 4.92 10.41
CA VAL A 208 -6.94 4.47 11.56
C VAL A 208 -6.06 3.31 11.13
N VAL A 209 -4.76 3.43 11.34
CA VAL A 209 -3.80 2.36 11.10
C VAL A 209 -3.44 1.70 12.43
N ILE A 210 -3.71 0.41 12.55
CA ILE A 210 -3.43 -0.40 13.74
C ILE A 210 -2.32 -1.41 13.43
N SER A 211 -1.29 -1.42 14.27
CA SER A 211 -0.07 -2.17 13.99
C SER A 211 -0.11 -3.57 14.58
N LEU A 212 -0.18 -4.61 13.71
CA LEU A 212 -0.18 -6.03 14.09
C LEU A 212 0.54 -6.83 12.99
N ASP A 213 1.54 -7.63 13.38
CA ASP A 213 2.38 -8.34 12.40
C ASP A 213 1.83 -9.72 11.99
N GLY A 214 0.68 -10.13 12.53
CA GLY A 214 0.04 -11.40 12.18
C GLY A 214 -0.15 -12.34 13.37
N ARG A 215 0.28 -13.61 13.24
CA ARG A 215 0.17 -14.62 14.31
C ARG A 215 0.85 -14.16 15.60
N LYS A 216 0.32 -14.61 16.74
CA LYS A 216 0.83 -14.22 18.06
C LYS A 216 2.35 -14.41 18.19
N SER A 217 2.88 -15.55 17.76
CA SER A 217 4.32 -15.82 17.84
C SER A 217 5.17 -14.87 17.01
N VAL A 218 4.67 -14.44 15.84
CA VAL A 218 5.32 -13.47 14.96
C VAL A 218 5.28 -12.08 15.58
N ASN A 219 4.09 -11.62 15.97
CA ASN A 219 3.91 -10.32 16.59
C ASN A 219 4.78 -10.19 17.86
N ASP A 220 4.68 -11.14 18.79
CA ASP A 220 5.34 -11.07 20.08
C ASP A 220 6.86 -11.31 20.02
N ASN A 221 7.37 -11.85 18.89
CA ASN A 221 8.80 -11.92 18.65
C ASN A 221 9.42 -10.54 18.42
N MET A 222 8.72 -9.67 17.68
CA MET A 222 9.26 -8.37 17.26
C MET A 222 8.67 -7.20 18.03
N ARG A 223 7.40 -7.26 18.41
CA ARG A 223 6.67 -6.15 19.05
C ARG A 223 6.52 -6.40 20.55
N LYS A 224 7.51 -5.93 21.31
CA LYS A 224 7.63 -6.18 22.75
C LYS A 224 7.34 -4.93 23.57
N THR A 225 6.88 -5.14 24.80
CA THR A 225 6.88 -4.09 25.85
C THR A 225 8.31 -3.82 26.33
N HIS A 226 8.50 -2.74 27.08
CA HIS A 226 9.80 -2.44 27.71
C HIS A 226 10.25 -3.54 28.69
N GLU A 227 9.33 -4.30 29.27
CA GLU A 227 9.63 -5.45 30.14
C GLU A 227 9.90 -6.74 29.32
N GLY A 228 9.88 -6.67 28.00
CA GLY A 228 10.15 -7.80 27.09
C GLY A 228 8.97 -8.74 26.86
N GLY A 229 7.79 -8.42 27.38
CA GLY A 229 6.55 -9.18 27.13
C GLY A 229 6.00 -8.97 25.73
N GLY A 230 5.25 -9.95 25.21
CA GLY A 230 4.50 -9.81 23.96
C GLY A 230 3.29 -8.88 24.11
N THR A 231 2.84 -8.32 23.00
CA THR A 231 1.74 -7.33 22.98
C THR A 231 0.45 -7.85 22.36
N TYR A 232 0.49 -8.98 21.65
CA TYR A 232 -0.62 -9.52 20.88
C TYR A 232 -1.93 -9.62 21.65
N ASP A 233 -1.92 -10.31 22.82
CA ASP A 233 -3.13 -10.52 23.61
C ASP A 233 -3.68 -9.22 24.21
N ALA A 234 -2.82 -8.25 24.48
CA ALA A 234 -3.22 -6.95 25.03
C ALA A 234 -3.92 -6.06 23.99
N ILE A 235 -3.47 -6.09 22.73
CA ILE A 235 -3.96 -5.17 21.68
C ILE A 235 -5.14 -5.74 20.89
N LEU A 236 -5.20 -7.06 20.69
CA LEU A 236 -6.17 -7.70 19.80
C LEU A 236 -7.63 -7.39 20.15
N PRO A 237 -8.08 -7.41 21.42
CA PRO A 237 -9.47 -7.07 21.75
C PRO A 237 -9.87 -5.65 21.33
N ALA A 238 -8.99 -4.66 21.57
CA ALA A 238 -9.23 -3.28 21.18
C ALA A 238 -9.23 -3.09 19.66
N PHE A 239 -8.35 -3.78 18.94
CA PHE A 239 -8.32 -3.76 17.47
C PHE A 239 -9.59 -4.31 16.85
N ARG A 240 -10.09 -5.43 17.35
CA ARG A 240 -11.37 -5.99 16.89
C ARG A 240 -12.52 -5.03 17.15
N LYS A 241 -12.59 -4.46 18.36
CA LYS A 241 -13.62 -3.47 18.71
C LYS A 241 -13.58 -2.27 17.79
N LEU A 242 -12.39 -1.73 17.48
CA LEU A 242 -12.21 -0.62 16.54
C LEU A 242 -12.76 -1.00 15.15
N ALA A 243 -12.29 -2.12 14.59
CA ALA A 243 -12.69 -2.56 13.25
C ALA A 243 -14.21 -2.80 13.14
N GLU A 244 -14.82 -3.45 14.13
CA GLU A 244 -16.25 -3.69 14.22
C GLU A 244 -17.04 -2.37 14.34
N SER A 245 -16.61 -1.45 15.20
CA SER A 245 -17.29 -0.15 15.39
C SER A 245 -17.21 0.76 14.16
N ARG A 246 -16.25 0.51 13.26
CA ARG A 246 -16.10 1.18 11.96
C ARG A 246 -16.79 0.42 10.81
N ASN A 247 -17.58 -0.61 11.10
CA ASN A 247 -18.20 -1.48 10.08
C ASN A 247 -17.17 -2.06 9.08
N GLN A 248 -15.99 -2.41 9.56
CA GLN A 248 -14.89 -2.96 8.76
C GLN A 248 -14.42 -2.02 7.62
N GLN A 249 -14.48 -0.70 7.82
CA GLN A 249 -14.08 0.30 6.83
C GLN A 249 -13.21 1.41 7.44
N ASN A 250 -12.42 2.05 6.61
CA ASN A 250 -11.59 3.20 6.98
C ASN A 250 -10.61 2.90 8.13
N TYR A 251 -10.03 1.71 8.13
CA TYR A 251 -8.91 1.31 8.94
C TYR A 251 -8.00 0.39 8.15
N TYR A 252 -6.77 0.22 8.60
CA TYR A 252 -5.87 -0.83 8.13
C TYR A 252 -5.23 -1.53 9.33
N VAL A 253 -5.18 -2.86 9.25
CA VAL A 253 -4.20 -3.61 10.04
C VAL A 253 -2.91 -3.62 9.24
N ARG A 254 -1.88 -2.99 9.78
CA ARG A 254 -0.57 -2.89 9.15
C ARG A 254 0.46 -3.69 9.92
N GLY A 255 1.09 -4.63 9.24
CA GLY A 255 2.16 -5.45 9.79
C GLY A 255 3.46 -5.33 9.01
N THR A 256 4.49 -5.96 9.55
CA THR A 256 5.81 -6.03 8.92
C THR A 256 6.26 -7.49 8.93
N TYR A 257 6.69 -8.00 7.76
CA TYR A 257 7.34 -9.30 7.70
C TYR A 257 8.87 -9.15 7.58
N THR A 258 9.57 -10.11 8.13
CA THR A 258 11.01 -10.12 8.28
C THR A 258 11.58 -11.47 7.79
N HIS A 259 12.89 -11.63 7.83
CA HIS A 259 13.55 -12.94 7.64
C HIS A 259 12.96 -14.04 8.55
N TYR A 260 12.44 -13.68 9.72
CA TYR A 260 11.90 -14.65 10.70
C TYR A 260 10.49 -15.18 10.35
N ASN A 261 9.75 -14.50 9.48
CA ASN A 261 8.40 -14.90 9.05
C ASN A 261 8.20 -14.73 7.55
N THR A 262 9.08 -15.33 6.76
CA THR A 262 8.97 -15.35 5.30
C THR A 262 7.70 -16.04 4.80
N ASP A 263 6.99 -16.81 5.66
CA ASP A 263 5.67 -17.38 5.42
C ASP A 263 4.52 -16.40 5.73
N PHE A 264 4.74 -15.12 5.44
CA PHE A 264 3.89 -13.98 5.80
C PHE A 264 2.44 -14.09 5.32
N ALA A 265 2.16 -14.85 4.26
CA ALA A 265 0.78 -15.10 3.84
C ALA A 265 -0.03 -15.80 4.94
N SER A 266 0.60 -16.64 5.78
CA SER A 266 -0.05 -17.23 6.95
C SER A 266 -0.44 -16.19 8.00
N ASP A 267 0.33 -15.10 8.12
CA ASP A 267 0.03 -13.99 9.02
C ASP A 267 -1.16 -13.18 8.52
N ILE A 268 -1.22 -12.92 7.21
CA ILE A 268 -2.36 -12.23 6.58
C ILE A 268 -3.63 -13.06 6.71
N ILE A 269 -3.56 -14.36 6.39
CA ILE A 269 -4.69 -15.29 6.49
C ILE A 269 -5.18 -15.37 7.95
N HIS A 270 -4.26 -15.44 8.92
CA HIS A 270 -4.61 -15.39 10.33
C HIS A 270 -5.39 -14.14 10.71
N MET A 271 -4.95 -12.96 10.29
CA MET A 271 -5.67 -11.71 10.56
C MET A 271 -7.04 -11.67 9.88
N ALA A 272 -7.14 -12.17 8.65
CA ALA A 272 -8.42 -12.32 7.95
C ALA A 272 -9.37 -13.25 8.69
N ASP A 273 -8.89 -14.37 9.24
CA ASP A 273 -9.67 -15.33 10.02
C ASP A 273 -10.10 -14.76 11.38
N LEU A 274 -9.39 -13.78 11.92
CA LEU A 274 -9.83 -13.00 13.08
C LEU A 274 -10.95 -11.99 12.76
N GLY A 275 -11.32 -11.85 11.48
CA GLY A 275 -12.40 -10.98 11.01
C GLY A 275 -11.96 -9.61 10.51
N PHE A 276 -10.68 -9.32 10.43
CA PHE A 276 -10.19 -8.08 9.82
C PHE A 276 -10.35 -8.11 8.29
N LYS A 277 -10.80 -6.99 7.72
CA LYS A 277 -11.11 -6.89 6.28
C LYS A 277 -10.09 -6.05 5.49
N GLU A 278 -9.38 -5.15 6.15
CA GLU A 278 -8.43 -4.23 5.51
C GLU A 278 -7.01 -4.52 6.02
N LEU A 279 -6.20 -5.18 5.21
CA LEU A 279 -4.90 -5.74 5.60
C LEU A 279 -3.77 -5.20 4.73
N SER A 280 -2.65 -4.88 5.37
CA SER A 280 -1.38 -4.51 4.74
C SER A 280 -0.22 -5.11 5.52
N ILE A 281 0.62 -5.90 4.90
CA ILE A 281 1.89 -6.34 5.48
C ILE A 281 3.02 -6.00 4.52
N GLU A 282 4.04 -5.32 5.03
CA GLU A 282 5.15 -4.81 4.25
C GLU A 282 6.47 -5.52 4.59
N PRO A 283 7.40 -5.62 3.62
CA PRO A 283 8.74 -6.10 3.93
C PRO A 283 9.45 -5.15 4.89
N VAL A 284 10.21 -5.70 5.83
CA VAL A 284 11.06 -4.88 6.68
C VAL A 284 12.13 -4.16 5.85
N VAL A 285 12.32 -2.89 6.13
CA VAL A 285 13.47 -2.12 5.63
C VAL A 285 14.49 -2.04 6.75
N ALA A 286 15.63 -2.69 6.56
CA ALA A 286 16.66 -2.82 7.58
C ALA A 286 18.06 -2.83 6.97
N PRO A 287 19.11 -2.46 7.71
CA PRO A 287 20.47 -2.69 7.28
C PRO A 287 20.70 -4.19 7.02
N PRO A 288 21.46 -4.56 5.97
CA PRO A 288 21.65 -5.98 5.60
C PRO A 288 22.22 -6.86 6.74
N GLU A 289 22.92 -6.26 7.68
CA GLU A 289 23.54 -6.93 8.83
C GLU A 289 22.54 -7.24 9.95
N ALA A 290 21.36 -6.63 9.93
CA ALA A 290 20.36 -6.88 10.95
C ALA A 290 19.85 -8.34 10.85
N PRO A 291 19.77 -9.08 11.95
CA PRO A 291 19.42 -10.49 11.91
C PRO A 291 17.99 -10.77 11.40
N TYR A 292 17.14 -9.76 11.39
CA TYR A 292 15.78 -9.80 10.89
C TYR A 292 15.64 -9.28 9.45
N ALA A 293 16.72 -8.76 8.86
CA ALA A 293 16.72 -8.25 7.49
C ALA A 293 16.45 -9.37 6.50
N LEU A 294 15.65 -9.08 5.49
CA LEU A 294 15.42 -9.99 4.39
C LEU A 294 16.68 -10.21 3.59
N GLN A 295 16.91 -11.45 3.17
CA GLN A 295 18.08 -11.91 2.43
C GLN A 295 17.66 -12.29 0.99
N GLU A 296 18.61 -12.30 0.05
CA GLU A 296 18.35 -12.79 -1.31
C GLU A 296 17.83 -14.24 -1.33
N SER A 297 18.28 -15.07 -0.38
CA SER A 297 17.82 -16.44 -0.22
C SER A 297 16.33 -16.56 0.17
N ASP A 298 15.71 -15.50 0.68
CA ASP A 298 14.28 -15.48 1.05
C ASP A 298 13.39 -15.24 -0.16
N ILE A 299 13.90 -14.61 -1.23
CA ILE A 299 13.12 -14.18 -2.40
C ILE A 299 12.27 -15.31 -3.01
N PRO A 300 12.78 -16.53 -3.27
CA PRO A 300 11.97 -17.59 -3.84
C PRO A 300 10.78 -17.97 -2.95
N LYS A 301 10.99 -17.98 -1.64
CA LYS A 301 9.91 -18.25 -0.68
C LYS A 301 8.89 -17.12 -0.67
N LEU A 302 9.33 -15.86 -0.63
CA LEU A 302 8.44 -14.69 -0.65
C LEU A 302 7.57 -14.67 -1.90
N LEU A 303 8.14 -14.93 -3.07
CA LEU A 303 7.36 -15.01 -4.32
C LEU A 303 6.28 -16.09 -4.24
N SER A 304 6.62 -17.27 -3.74
CA SER A 304 5.63 -18.36 -3.56
C SER A 304 4.54 -18.00 -2.55
N GLU A 305 4.84 -17.19 -1.53
CA GLU A 305 3.86 -16.75 -0.54
C GLU A 305 2.90 -15.69 -1.11
N TYR A 306 3.37 -14.79 -1.98
CA TYR A 306 2.47 -13.90 -2.71
C TYR A 306 1.50 -14.69 -3.60
N GLU A 307 2.00 -15.69 -4.35
CA GLU A 307 1.14 -16.55 -5.18
C GLU A 307 0.11 -17.32 -4.34
N ARG A 308 0.55 -17.89 -3.22
CA ARG A 308 -0.33 -18.59 -2.26
C ARG A 308 -1.41 -17.67 -1.71
N LEU A 309 -1.05 -16.45 -1.34
CA LEU A 309 -1.99 -15.45 -0.85
C LEU A 309 -3.04 -15.09 -1.91
N ALA A 310 -2.61 -14.85 -3.15
CA ALA A 310 -3.52 -14.55 -4.25
C ALA A 310 -4.52 -15.69 -4.51
N THR A 311 -4.05 -16.93 -4.46
CA THR A 311 -4.89 -18.12 -4.60
C THR A 311 -5.93 -18.23 -3.47
N GLU A 312 -5.50 -18.07 -2.21
CA GLU A 312 -6.39 -18.09 -1.05
C GLU A 312 -7.46 -16.97 -1.12
N MET A 313 -7.07 -15.76 -1.51
CA MET A 313 -8.01 -14.65 -1.67
C MET A 313 -9.05 -14.94 -2.74
N LEU A 314 -8.64 -15.52 -3.87
CA LEU A 314 -9.54 -15.90 -4.97
C LEU A 314 -10.52 -16.99 -4.52
N GLU A 315 -10.05 -18.01 -3.82
CA GLU A 315 -10.89 -19.09 -3.27
C GLU A 315 -11.92 -18.55 -2.29
N ARG A 316 -11.52 -17.70 -1.35
CA ARG A 316 -12.43 -17.06 -0.38
C ARG A 316 -13.51 -16.22 -1.07
N LYS A 317 -13.12 -15.49 -2.13
CA LYS A 317 -14.05 -14.68 -2.93
C LYS A 317 -15.06 -15.59 -3.67
N ARG A 318 -14.60 -16.71 -4.23
CA ARG A 318 -15.46 -17.68 -4.92
C ARG A 318 -16.43 -18.40 -3.98
N GLU A 319 -16.01 -18.70 -2.76
CA GLU A 319 -16.87 -19.28 -1.74
C GLU A 319 -18.04 -18.37 -1.33
N GLY A 320 -17.89 -17.06 -1.42
CA GLY A 320 -18.95 -16.07 -1.16
C GLY A 320 -19.49 -16.05 0.27
N LYS A 321 -18.73 -16.56 1.25
CA LYS A 321 -19.16 -16.69 2.66
C LYS A 321 -18.81 -15.46 3.53
N GLY A 322 -18.51 -14.32 2.94
CA GLY A 322 -18.08 -13.12 3.67
C GLY A 322 -16.71 -13.25 4.35
N ARG A 323 -15.90 -14.23 3.93
CA ARG A 323 -14.53 -14.44 4.40
C ARG A 323 -13.49 -13.70 3.58
N ASP A 324 -13.93 -12.99 2.56
CA ASP A 324 -13.09 -12.11 1.73
C ASP A 324 -12.51 -10.96 2.55
N PHE A 325 -11.35 -10.51 2.14
CA PHE A 325 -10.63 -9.37 2.71
C PHE A 325 -9.87 -8.63 1.61
N THR A 326 -9.50 -7.39 1.90
CA THR A 326 -8.64 -6.59 1.03
C THR A 326 -7.19 -6.74 1.48
N PHE A 327 -6.29 -7.06 0.56
CA PHE A 327 -4.86 -6.92 0.77
C PHE A 327 -4.38 -5.72 -0.03
N TYR A 328 -3.95 -4.67 0.66
CA TYR A 328 -3.68 -3.36 0.07
C TYR A 328 -2.72 -3.40 -1.12
N HIS A 329 -1.67 -4.25 -1.06
CA HIS A 329 -0.68 -4.35 -2.13
C HIS A 329 -1.22 -4.94 -3.44
N TYR A 330 -2.39 -5.58 -3.40
CA TYR A 330 -3.07 -6.10 -4.61
C TYR A 330 -4.12 -5.13 -5.16
N MET A 331 -4.37 -4.02 -4.47
CA MET A 331 -5.34 -3.00 -4.90
C MET A 331 -4.62 -1.94 -5.75
N ILE A 332 -4.25 -2.33 -6.97
CA ILE A 332 -3.59 -1.44 -7.92
C ILE A 332 -4.64 -0.96 -8.93
N ASP A 333 -4.82 0.36 -9.02
CA ASP A 333 -5.60 0.98 -10.10
C ASP A 333 -4.69 1.16 -11.33
N LEU A 334 -4.95 0.38 -12.36
CA LEU A 334 -4.20 0.42 -13.62
C LEU A 334 -4.87 1.32 -14.67
N THR A 335 -6.12 1.75 -14.44
CA THR A 335 -6.94 2.45 -15.45
C THR A 335 -6.40 3.83 -15.85
N GLY A 336 -5.57 4.43 -15.02
CA GLY A 336 -4.95 5.74 -15.29
C GLY A 336 -3.65 5.70 -16.08
N GLY A 337 -3.16 4.52 -16.46
CA GLY A 337 -1.83 4.35 -17.04
C GLY A 337 -0.70 4.73 -16.07
N PRO A 338 0.54 4.92 -16.55
CA PRO A 338 1.69 5.18 -15.69
C PRO A 338 1.64 6.59 -15.09
N CYS A 339 1.96 6.67 -13.79
CA CYS A 339 1.99 7.94 -13.05
C CYS A 339 3.10 8.87 -13.57
N ILE A 340 2.72 9.99 -14.17
CA ILE A 340 3.67 11.00 -14.68
C ILE A 340 4.57 11.58 -13.57
N VAL A 341 4.06 11.70 -12.34
CA VAL A 341 4.82 12.25 -11.21
C VAL A 341 6.03 11.38 -10.88
N LYS A 342 5.91 10.05 -10.95
CA LYS A 342 7.04 9.14 -10.75
C LYS A 342 8.15 9.26 -11.79
N ARG A 343 7.85 9.78 -12.97
CA ARG A 343 8.86 10.05 -14.02
C ARG A 343 9.69 11.31 -13.76
N ILE A 344 9.19 12.18 -12.88
CA ILE A 344 9.80 13.47 -12.56
C ILE A 344 10.52 13.41 -11.22
N SER A 345 9.88 12.81 -10.23
CA SER A 345 10.33 12.78 -8.84
C SER A 345 9.77 11.53 -8.14
N GLY A 346 10.20 11.26 -6.92
CA GLY A 346 9.57 10.23 -6.09
C GLY A 346 8.13 10.57 -5.74
N CYS A 347 7.36 9.56 -5.34
CA CYS A 347 5.99 9.73 -4.86
C CYS A 347 5.98 10.63 -3.62
N GLY A 348 5.10 11.62 -3.60
CA GLY A 348 4.96 12.56 -2.48
C GLY A 348 6.00 13.67 -2.40
N VAL A 349 7.13 13.58 -3.11
CA VAL A 349 8.22 14.58 -3.04
C VAL A 349 7.71 15.98 -3.39
N GLY A 350 7.91 16.92 -2.44
CA GLY A 350 7.48 18.31 -2.56
C GLY A 350 5.97 18.55 -2.36
N THR A 351 5.20 17.52 -2.01
CA THR A 351 3.75 17.63 -1.75
C THR A 351 3.30 16.98 -0.44
N GLU A 352 4.14 16.14 0.15
CA GLU A 352 3.94 15.44 1.44
C GLU A 352 5.15 15.67 2.33
N TYR A 353 4.97 15.99 3.59
CA TYR A 353 6.00 16.35 4.57
C TYR A 353 5.76 15.69 5.92
#